data_88735e03bc65643d4d3f97c7496f74fa
#
_entry.id   88735e03bc65643d4d3f97c7496f74fa
#
_cell.length_a   1.000
_cell.length_b   1.000
_cell.length_c   1.000
_cell.angle_alpha   90.00
_cell.angle_beta   90.00
_cell.angle_gamma   90.00
#
_symmetry.space_group_name_H-M   'P 1'
#
loop_
_entity.id
_entity.type
_entity.pdbx_description
1 polymer ?
#
loop_
_entity_poly.entity_id
_entity_poly.type
_entity_poly.pdbx_seq_one_letter_code
_entity_poly.pdbx_strand_id
1 'polypeptide(L)'
;VDFIKRHIFPGSFIPSVAAMLAAKTRSSDLALVHLEDFGPSYARTLHDWRERFLARREDVRAQGFDERFLRMWTFYLAYCEGGFRERSIGVAHVLMAKPGYRGGSYLPGLLEA
;
A
#
# COMPACT_ATOMS: atom_id res chain seq x y z
N VAL A 1 -3.44 -15.85 -11.82
CA VAL A 1 -2.44 -15.57 -10.77
C VAL A 1 -1.42 -14.60 -11.33
N ASP A 2 -1.33 -13.40 -10.76
CA ASP A 2 -0.38 -12.41 -11.24
C ASP A 2 1.03 -12.65 -10.65
N PHE A 3 1.99 -11.86 -11.12
CA PHE A 3 3.38 -11.97 -10.71
C PHE A 3 3.54 -11.84 -9.18
N ILE A 4 2.84 -10.89 -8.57
CA ILE A 4 2.97 -10.62 -7.14
C ILE A 4 2.48 -11.80 -6.32
N LYS A 5 1.31 -12.35 -6.67
CA LYS A 5 0.74 -13.50 -5.95
C LYS A 5 1.60 -14.75 -6.11
N ARG A 6 2.28 -14.88 -7.25
CA ARG A 6 3.08 -16.05 -7.54
C ARG A 6 4.47 -16.00 -6.90
N HIS A 7 5.13 -14.85 -6.92
CA HIS A 7 6.55 -14.75 -6.61
C HIS A 7 6.89 -13.91 -5.39
N ILE A 8 6.06 -12.93 -5.03
CA ILE A 8 6.39 -12.00 -3.94
C ILE A 8 5.57 -12.29 -2.69
N PHE A 9 4.25 -12.33 -2.82
CA PHE A 9 3.34 -12.57 -1.69
C PHE A 9 2.35 -13.68 -2.06
N PRO A 10 2.78 -14.96 -2.00
CA PRO A 10 1.88 -16.07 -2.30
C PRO A 10 0.64 -16.06 -1.39
N GLY A 11 -0.53 -16.21 -1.99
CA GLY A 11 -1.79 -16.19 -1.25
C GLY A 11 -2.31 -14.81 -0.92
N SER A 12 -1.66 -13.75 -1.38
CA SER A 12 -2.11 -12.38 -1.10
C SER A 12 -3.39 -12.03 -1.87
N PHE A 13 -4.12 -11.07 -1.32
CA PHE A 13 -5.34 -10.55 -1.91
C PHE A 13 -5.39 -9.03 -1.67
N ILE A 14 -5.71 -8.28 -2.71
CA ILE A 14 -5.85 -6.83 -2.63
C ILE A 14 -7.32 -6.49 -2.83
N PRO A 15 -8.08 -6.22 -1.75
CA PRO A 15 -9.50 -5.87 -1.87
C PRO A 15 -9.67 -4.44 -2.33
N SER A 16 -10.82 -4.15 -2.95
CA SER A 16 -11.23 -2.78 -3.21
C SER A 16 -11.66 -2.10 -1.91
N VAL A 17 -11.64 -0.77 -1.90
CA VAL A 17 -12.17 0.00 -0.77
C VAL A 17 -13.64 -0.35 -0.53
N ALA A 18 -14.43 -0.48 -1.60
CA ALA A 18 -15.83 -0.86 -1.50
C ALA A 18 -16.01 -2.22 -0.83
N ALA A 19 -15.18 -3.20 -1.18
CA ALA A 19 -15.25 -4.54 -0.58
C ALA A 19 -14.92 -4.50 0.90
N MET A 20 -13.90 -3.72 1.29
CA MET A 20 -13.52 -3.55 2.70
C MET A 20 -14.62 -2.90 3.52
N LEU A 21 -15.22 -1.83 2.98
CA LEU A 21 -16.31 -1.12 3.68
C LEU A 21 -17.55 -1.98 3.80
N ALA A 22 -17.87 -2.77 2.77
CA ALA A 22 -18.98 -3.71 2.82
C ALA A 22 -18.76 -4.79 3.90
N ALA A 23 -17.55 -5.35 3.96
CA ALA A 23 -17.20 -6.35 4.96
C ALA A 23 -17.29 -5.77 6.38
N LYS A 24 -16.77 -4.56 6.58
CA LYS A 24 -16.86 -3.84 7.84
C LYS A 24 -18.34 -3.67 8.27
N THR A 25 -19.19 -3.27 7.36
CA THR A 25 -20.61 -3.03 7.64
C THR A 25 -21.33 -4.30 8.03
N ARG A 26 -21.00 -5.44 7.40
CA ARG A 26 -21.62 -6.72 7.70
C ARG A 26 -21.15 -7.32 9.03
N SER A 27 -19.90 -7.06 9.43
CA SER A 27 -19.26 -7.79 10.52
C SER A 27 -18.95 -6.94 11.75
N SER A 28 -19.21 -5.63 11.71
CA SER A 28 -18.89 -4.74 12.81
C SER A 28 -19.79 -3.51 12.82
N ASP A 29 -19.72 -2.76 13.92
CA ASP A 29 -20.39 -1.47 14.08
C ASP A 29 -19.43 -0.29 13.92
N LEU A 30 -18.25 -0.53 13.34
CA LEU A 30 -17.30 0.54 13.06
C LEU A 30 -17.87 1.51 12.03
N ALA A 31 -17.66 2.80 12.27
CA ALA A 31 -18.05 3.87 11.35
C ALA A 31 -16.83 4.40 10.62
N LEU A 32 -16.96 4.64 9.33
CA LEU A 32 -15.92 5.30 8.56
C LEU A 32 -15.89 6.77 8.93
N VAL A 33 -14.74 7.26 9.41
CA VAL A 33 -14.54 8.66 9.81
C VAL A 33 -13.79 9.43 8.72
N HIS A 34 -12.77 8.82 8.13
CA HIS A 34 -11.93 9.50 7.14
C HIS A 34 -11.26 8.48 6.23
N LEU A 35 -11.09 8.85 4.97
CA LEU A 35 -10.32 8.08 4.00
C LEU A 35 -9.45 9.04 3.21
N GLU A 36 -8.15 8.76 3.15
CA GLU A 36 -7.19 9.57 2.41
C GLU A 36 -6.41 8.67 1.47
N ASP A 37 -6.51 8.93 0.16
CA ASP A 37 -5.73 8.24 -0.87
C ASP A 37 -4.40 8.97 -1.05
N PHE A 38 -3.29 8.24 -0.92
CA PHE A 38 -1.95 8.78 -1.13
C PHE A 38 -1.16 7.97 -2.17
N GLY A 39 -1.85 7.36 -3.14
CA GLY A 39 -1.24 6.57 -4.20
C GLY A 39 -0.09 7.25 -4.92
N PRO A 40 -0.24 8.51 -5.39
CA PRO A 40 0.85 9.20 -6.06
C PRO A 40 2.11 9.37 -5.19
N SER A 41 1.95 9.63 -3.90
CA SER A 41 3.08 9.71 -2.97
C SER A 41 3.74 8.35 -2.80
N TYR A 42 2.95 7.28 -2.80
CA TYR A 42 3.49 5.93 -2.67
C TYR A 42 4.25 5.49 -3.93
N ALA A 43 3.82 5.95 -5.11
CA ALA A 43 4.59 5.73 -6.34
C ALA A 43 6.00 6.31 -6.21
N ARG A 44 6.14 7.50 -5.62
CA ARG A 44 7.44 8.11 -5.36
C ARG A 44 8.26 7.30 -4.36
N THR A 45 7.61 6.81 -3.31
CA THR A 45 8.26 5.95 -2.31
C THR A 45 8.82 4.68 -2.96
N LEU A 46 8.05 4.03 -3.82
CA LEU A 46 8.49 2.82 -4.52
C LEU A 46 9.66 3.10 -5.46
N HIS A 47 9.64 4.26 -6.13
CA HIS A 47 10.77 4.70 -6.95
C HIS A 47 12.04 4.82 -6.12
N ASP A 48 11.95 5.51 -4.99
CA ASP A 48 13.09 5.72 -4.09
C ASP A 48 13.60 4.39 -3.52
N TRP A 49 12.70 3.47 -3.18
CA TRP A 49 13.09 2.14 -2.71
C TRP A 49 13.86 1.37 -3.79
N ARG A 50 13.42 1.44 -5.03
CA ARG A 50 14.10 0.77 -6.13
C ARG A 50 15.50 1.36 -6.35
N GLU A 51 15.63 2.68 -6.31
CA GLU A 51 16.92 3.33 -6.45
C GLU A 51 17.88 2.91 -5.33
N ARG A 52 17.42 2.88 -4.09
CA ARG A 52 18.23 2.44 -2.94
C ARG A 52 18.58 0.96 -3.04
N PHE A 53 17.64 0.14 -3.45
CA PHE A 53 17.87 -1.29 -3.61
C PHE A 53 18.96 -1.56 -4.66
N LEU A 54 18.89 -0.89 -5.80
CA LEU A 54 19.89 -1.03 -6.85
C LEU A 54 21.27 -0.49 -6.42
N ALA A 55 21.30 0.59 -5.65
CA ALA A 55 22.55 1.14 -5.13
C ALA A 55 23.23 0.19 -4.13
N ARG A 56 22.46 -0.67 -3.47
CA ARG A 56 22.97 -1.63 -2.46
C ARG A 56 22.96 -3.07 -2.97
N ARG A 57 22.95 -3.27 -4.29
CA ARG A 57 22.86 -4.65 -4.86
C ARG A 57 24.02 -5.57 -4.45
N GLU A 58 25.19 -5.01 -4.24
CA GLU A 58 26.32 -5.82 -3.79
C GLU A 58 26.14 -6.33 -2.36
N ASP A 59 25.53 -5.50 -1.49
CA ASP A 59 25.20 -5.93 -0.14
C ASP A 59 24.14 -7.04 -0.15
N VAL A 60 23.18 -6.98 -1.08
CA VAL A 60 22.18 -8.02 -1.26
C VAL A 60 22.84 -9.33 -1.68
N ARG A 61 23.75 -9.27 -2.63
CA ARG A 61 24.54 -10.45 -3.07
C ARG A 61 25.34 -11.02 -1.92
N ALA A 62 25.94 -10.17 -1.10
CA ALA A 62 26.73 -10.60 0.05
C ALA A 62 25.91 -11.36 1.09
N GLN A 63 24.59 -11.16 1.12
CA GLN A 63 23.70 -11.91 2.01
C GLN A 63 23.27 -13.26 1.42
N GLY A 64 23.73 -13.61 0.22
CA GLY A 64 23.43 -14.89 -0.40
C GLY A 64 22.32 -14.87 -1.44
N PHE A 65 21.77 -13.70 -1.74
CA PHE A 65 20.73 -13.59 -2.78
C PHE A 65 21.39 -13.53 -4.17
N ASP A 66 20.74 -14.17 -5.15
CA ASP A 66 21.30 -14.30 -6.50
C ASP A 66 20.73 -13.22 -7.46
N GLU A 67 21.20 -13.29 -8.71
CA GLU A 67 20.77 -12.36 -9.75
C GLU A 67 19.26 -12.46 -10.06
N ARG A 68 18.71 -13.68 -9.94
CA ARG A 68 17.27 -13.88 -10.15
C ARG A 68 16.46 -13.09 -9.11
N PHE A 69 16.89 -13.13 -7.86
CA PHE A 69 16.25 -12.38 -6.77
C PHE A 69 16.33 -10.88 -7.05
N LEU A 70 17.51 -10.38 -7.47
CA LEU A 70 17.69 -8.95 -7.77
C LEU A 70 16.77 -8.50 -8.89
N ARG A 71 16.68 -9.27 -9.98
CA ARG A 71 15.79 -8.94 -11.10
C ARG A 71 14.33 -8.99 -10.69
N MET A 72 13.96 -9.98 -9.90
CA MET A 72 12.58 -10.16 -9.45
C MET A 72 12.11 -8.99 -8.58
N TRP A 73 12.92 -8.56 -7.63
CA TRP A 73 12.57 -7.44 -6.75
C TRP A 73 12.63 -6.10 -7.47
N THR A 74 13.57 -5.90 -8.37
CA THR A 74 13.61 -4.71 -9.21
C THR A 74 12.33 -4.60 -10.05
N PHE A 75 11.91 -5.70 -10.65
CA PHE A 75 10.68 -5.74 -11.43
C PHE A 75 9.46 -5.46 -10.55
N TYR A 76 9.40 -6.08 -9.36
CA TYR A 76 8.29 -5.89 -8.43
C TYR A 76 8.12 -4.41 -8.06
N LEU A 77 9.22 -3.76 -7.68
CA LEU A 77 9.17 -2.35 -7.29
C LEU A 77 8.76 -1.45 -8.46
N ALA A 78 9.28 -1.71 -9.65
CA ALA A 78 8.92 -0.95 -10.85
C ALA A 78 7.46 -1.20 -11.27
N TYR A 79 7.00 -2.44 -11.19
CA TYR A 79 5.64 -2.82 -11.51
C TYR A 79 4.63 -2.11 -10.61
N CYS A 80 4.89 -2.10 -9.31
CA CYS A 80 4.02 -1.42 -8.35
C CYS A 80 4.06 0.09 -8.53
N GLU A 81 5.24 0.66 -8.77
CA GLU A 81 5.35 2.09 -9.06
C GLU A 81 4.47 2.48 -10.26
N GLY A 82 4.56 1.72 -11.34
CA GLY A 82 3.74 1.94 -12.53
C GLY A 82 2.26 1.83 -12.25
N GLY A 83 1.86 0.84 -11.44
CA GLY A 83 0.47 0.66 -11.05
C GLY A 83 -0.10 1.87 -10.30
N PHE A 84 0.69 2.45 -9.38
CA PHE A 84 0.24 3.63 -8.63
C PHE A 84 0.25 4.89 -9.51
N ARG A 85 1.23 5.04 -10.41
CA ARG A 85 1.28 6.19 -11.32
C ARG A 85 0.11 6.20 -12.28
N GLU A 86 -0.28 5.04 -12.80
CA GLU A 86 -1.39 4.89 -13.74
C GLU A 86 -2.74 4.76 -13.03
N ARG A 87 -2.76 4.82 -11.70
CA ARG A 87 -3.97 4.71 -10.86
C ARG A 87 -4.74 3.40 -11.05
N SER A 88 -4.05 2.35 -11.51
CA SER A 88 -4.67 1.02 -11.60
C SER A 88 -4.75 0.32 -10.25
N ILE A 89 -3.92 0.75 -9.29
CA ILE A 89 -4.01 0.35 -7.90
C ILE A 89 -3.90 1.61 -7.03
N GLY A 90 -4.36 1.51 -5.79
CA GLY A 90 -4.33 2.63 -4.86
C GLY A 90 -3.87 2.20 -3.48
N VAL A 91 -3.57 3.17 -2.65
CA VAL A 91 -3.27 2.98 -1.24
C VAL A 91 -3.90 4.12 -0.46
N ALA A 92 -4.52 3.79 0.66
CA ALA A 92 -5.25 4.78 1.45
C ALA A 92 -5.10 4.50 2.93
N HIS A 93 -5.15 5.57 3.72
CA HIS A 93 -5.40 5.47 5.14
C HIS A 93 -6.90 5.50 5.36
N VAL A 94 -7.41 4.55 6.12
CA VAL A 94 -8.85 4.47 6.45
C VAL A 94 -8.97 4.56 7.96
N LEU A 95 -9.60 5.62 8.43
CA LEU A 95 -9.85 5.82 9.86
C LEU A 95 -11.27 5.39 10.19
N MET A 96 -11.38 4.43 11.09
CA MET A 96 -12.67 3.94 11.56
C MET A 96 -12.79 4.14 13.06
N ALA A 97 -14.00 4.37 13.54
CA ALA A 97 -14.25 4.60 14.95
C ALA A 97 -15.38 3.72 15.45
N LYS A 98 -15.26 3.26 16.70
CA LYS A 98 -16.33 2.56 17.39
C LYS A 98 -17.44 3.55 17.76
N PRO A 99 -18.70 3.08 18.00
CA PRO A 99 -19.82 3.98 18.30
C PRO A 99 -19.62 4.87 19.51
N GLY A 100 -18.80 4.44 20.48
CA GLY A 100 -18.51 5.23 21.67
C GLY A 100 -17.53 6.40 21.47
N TYR A 101 -16.90 6.47 20.32
CA TYR A 101 -15.93 7.54 20.04
C TYR A 101 -16.64 8.89 19.92
N ARG A 102 -16.13 9.92 20.61
CA ARG A 102 -16.68 11.28 20.62
C ARG A 102 -15.60 12.31 20.30
N GLY A 103 -14.46 11.88 19.75
CA GLY A 103 -13.42 12.78 19.29
C GLY A 103 -13.81 13.59 18.08
N GLY A 104 -13.00 14.59 17.76
CA GLY A 104 -13.24 15.45 16.63
C GLY A 104 -12.93 14.81 15.28
N SER A 105 -13.15 15.59 14.22
CA SER A 105 -12.79 15.19 12.86
C SER A 105 -11.28 15.06 12.74
N TYR A 106 -10.86 14.10 11.92
CA TYR A 106 -9.43 13.93 11.60
C TYR A 106 -8.91 14.98 10.63
N LEU A 107 -9.77 15.77 10.02
CA LEU A 107 -9.35 16.75 9.00
C LEU A 107 -8.73 17.97 9.66
N PRO A 108 -7.43 18.26 9.39
CA PRO A 108 -6.81 19.48 9.88
C PRO A 108 -7.54 20.71 9.35
N GLY A 109 -7.74 21.72 10.20
CA GLY A 109 -8.42 22.95 9.82
C GLY A 109 -9.90 22.97 10.05
N LEU A 110 -10.59 21.82 10.12
CA LEU A 110 -12.01 21.78 10.46
C LEU A 110 -12.25 21.96 11.96
N LEU A 111 -11.25 21.67 12.76
CA LEU A 111 -11.34 21.81 14.21
C LEU A 111 -11.06 23.24 14.67
N GLU A 112 -10.55 24.10 13.79
CA GLU A 112 -10.22 25.47 14.09
C GLU A 112 -11.29 26.47 13.63
N ALA A 113 -12.35 25.95 13.01
CA ALA A 113 -13.45 26.79 12.47
C ALA A 113 -14.53 27.06 13.53
#